data_77bc271c4e87449ccf98ac7c9b206a54
#
_entry.id   77bc271c4e87449ccf98ac7c9b206a54
#
_cell.length_a   1.000
_cell.length_b   1.000
_cell.length_c   1.000
_cell.angle_alpha   90.00
_cell.angle_beta   90.00
_cell.angle_gamma   90.00
#
_symmetry.space_group_name_H-M   'P 1'
#
loop_
_entity.id
_entity.type
_entity.pdbx_description
1 polymer ?
#
loop_
_entity_poly.entity_id
_entity_poly.type
_entity_poly.pdbx_seq_one_letter_code
_entity_poly.pdbx_strand_id
1 'polypeptide(L)'
;TVHDETDKLVTSNGKLDEAVRKAVEAFNEQAEAPRNAGLDYDSGGSRFVVRAETVGTALDADKVAETVNAAVAAMGSSATLSEDALQQPTLLSDDERLAKAADEANNLLKADFSLKLGDTPVAQVNADAIAGWVRLHDDVTVGVDEGLVAAWVQDLASACNTYQARRTFTRADGKEVTVSGGVYGWIIDKGKLQEAVTNGVGSAQTGDMAIPCEQEAGAYDGLHGRDWGKRYVDVDLTEQHARFYDDEGSLAWESDVVTGTPDGEHDTPEAST
;
A
#
# COMPACT_ATOMS: atom_id res chain seq x y z
N THR A 1 67.98 20.39 7.24
CA THR A 1 67.67 19.67 5.99
C THR A 1 66.64 18.56 6.16
N VAL A 2 66.58 17.95 7.35
CA VAL A 2 65.59 16.89 7.63
C VAL A 2 64.20 17.50 7.85
N HIS A 3 64.09 18.71 8.39
CA HIS A 3 62.84 19.42 8.58
C HIS A 3 62.12 19.80 7.28
N ASP A 4 62.86 20.12 6.24
CA ASP A 4 62.32 20.58 4.94
C ASP A 4 61.73 19.41 4.12
N GLU A 5 62.24 18.19 4.28
CA GLU A 5 61.67 16.99 3.64
C GLU A 5 60.41 16.48 4.36
N THR A 6 60.34 16.63 5.67
CA THR A 6 59.15 16.26 6.46
C THR A 6 57.99 17.19 6.16
N ASP A 7 58.26 18.51 6.05
CA ASP A 7 57.24 19.49 5.69
C ASP A 7 56.75 19.34 4.25
N LYS A 8 57.62 18.90 3.31
CA LYS A 8 57.23 18.58 1.94
C LYS A 8 56.38 17.31 1.83
N LEU A 9 56.65 16.32 2.65
CA LEU A 9 55.78 15.13 2.77
C LEU A 9 54.41 15.48 3.33
N VAL A 10 54.31 16.26 4.39
CA VAL A 10 53.07 16.71 5.00
C VAL A 10 52.25 17.59 4.02
N THR A 11 52.89 18.49 3.27
CA THR A 11 52.16 19.33 2.29
C THR A 11 51.78 18.57 1.02
N SER A 12 52.34 17.38 0.74
CA SER A 12 51.91 16.51 -0.36
C SER A 12 50.76 15.61 0.03
N ASN A 13 50.60 15.29 1.31
CA ASN A 13 49.51 14.38 1.79
C ASN A 13 48.14 14.91 1.44
N GLY A 14 47.83 16.20 1.59
CA GLY A 14 46.53 16.75 1.22
C GLY A 14 46.17 16.57 -0.25
N LYS A 15 47.14 16.68 -1.17
CA LYS A 15 46.94 16.41 -2.60
C LYS A 15 46.80 14.92 -2.90
N LEU A 16 47.49 14.09 -2.15
CA LEU A 16 47.39 12.64 -2.28
C LEU A 16 46.04 12.16 -1.80
N ASP A 17 45.57 12.63 -0.65
CA ASP A 17 44.26 12.31 -0.11
C ASP A 17 43.13 12.73 -1.06
N GLU A 18 43.23 13.92 -1.65
CA GLU A 18 42.27 14.40 -2.67
C GLU A 18 42.26 13.48 -3.91
N ALA A 19 43.44 13.09 -4.39
CA ALA A 19 43.55 12.19 -5.53
C ALA A 19 42.98 10.79 -5.22
N VAL A 20 43.25 10.27 -4.02
CA VAL A 20 42.70 8.99 -3.55
C VAL A 20 41.19 9.07 -3.47
N ARG A 21 40.62 10.09 -2.81
CA ARG A 21 39.15 10.28 -2.70
C ARG A 21 38.50 10.33 -4.07
N LYS A 22 39.06 11.06 -5.01
CA LYS A 22 38.54 11.15 -6.38
C LYS A 22 38.64 9.80 -7.12
N ALA A 23 39.70 9.03 -6.91
CA ALA A 23 39.82 7.71 -7.51
C ALA A 23 38.84 6.71 -6.91
N VAL A 24 38.59 6.77 -5.59
CA VAL A 24 37.58 5.95 -4.88
C VAL A 24 36.17 6.32 -5.32
N GLU A 25 35.89 7.61 -5.47
CA GLU A 25 34.59 8.08 -5.97
C GLU A 25 34.31 7.52 -7.37
N ALA A 26 35.26 7.63 -8.29
CA ALA A 26 35.13 7.08 -9.64
C ALA A 26 35.00 5.54 -9.67
N PHE A 27 35.65 4.84 -8.74
CA PHE A 27 35.51 3.39 -8.59
C PHE A 27 34.11 3.06 -8.07
N ASN A 28 33.63 3.79 -7.08
CA ASN A 28 32.33 3.55 -6.41
C ASN A 28 31.10 3.83 -7.32
N GLU A 29 31.26 4.60 -8.41
CA GLU A 29 30.21 4.77 -9.42
C GLU A 29 29.74 3.43 -10.04
N GLN A 30 30.62 2.41 -10.06
CA GLN A 30 30.32 1.09 -10.62
C GLN A 30 30.32 -0.04 -9.57
N ALA A 31 30.62 0.29 -8.33
CA ALA A 31 30.69 -0.66 -7.23
C ALA A 31 29.32 -0.86 -6.57
N GLU A 32 29.10 -2.02 -5.99
CA GLU A 32 27.91 -2.30 -5.18
C GLU A 32 28.08 -1.67 -3.79
N ALA A 33 27.16 -0.80 -3.43
CA ALA A 33 27.09 -0.24 -2.07
C ALA A 33 26.75 -1.32 -1.03
N PRO A 34 27.21 -1.18 0.23
CA PRO A 34 26.77 -2.07 1.30
C PRO A 34 25.25 -1.95 1.49
N ARG A 35 24.62 -3.06 1.82
CA ARG A 35 23.20 -3.10 2.16
C ARG A 35 23.06 -3.50 3.62
N ASN A 36 22.34 -2.70 4.39
CA ASN A 36 22.01 -3.01 5.78
C ASN A 36 21.14 -4.27 5.88
N ALA A 37 21.26 -4.97 6.99
CA ALA A 37 20.27 -5.95 7.40
C ALA A 37 18.88 -5.31 7.47
N GLY A 38 17.84 -6.11 7.35
CA GLY A 38 16.47 -5.61 7.31
C GLY A 38 15.45 -6.72 7.52
N LEU A 39 14.20 -6.47 7.16
CA LEU A 39 13.14 -7.45 7.20
C LEU A 39 12.66 -7.77 5.78
N ASP A 40 12.50 -9.06 5.49
CA ASP A 40 11.85 -9.55 4.28
C ASP A 40 10.62 -10.37 4.66
N TYR A 41 9.56 -10.27 3.84
CA TYR A 41 8.38 -11.09 4.02
C TYR A 41 8.54 -12.44 3.31
N ASP A 42 8.51 -13.52 4.08
CA ASP A 42 8.46 -14.90 3.60
C ASP A 42 6.99 -15.30 3.38
N SER A 43 6.51 -15.21 2.15
CA SER A 43 5.13 -15.56 1.80
C SER A 43 4.82 -17.04 2.00
N GLY A 44 5.83 -17.94 1.90
CA GLY A 44 5.65 -19.36 2.14
C GLY A 44 5.40 -19.69 3.59
N GLY A 45 6.00 -18.92 4.51
CA GLY A 45 5.78 -19.01 5.95
C GLY A 45 4.82 -17.98 6.51
N SER A 46 4.28 -17.08 5.68
CA SER A 46 3.44 -15.93 6.08
C SER A 46 4.01 -15.17 7.28
N ARG A 47 5.30 -14.82 7.20
CA ARG A 47 6.01 -14.15 8.28
C ARG A 47 7.14 -13.25 7.78
N PHE A 48 7.48 -12.24 8.58
CA PHE A 48 8.71 -11.48 8.41
C PHE A 48 9.90 -12.23 9.02
N VAL A 49 11.01 -12.21 8.31
CA VAL A 49 12.29 -12.78 8.72
C VAL A 49 13.38 -11.72 8.61
N VAL A 50 14.41 -11.82 9.44
CA VAL A 50 15.58 -10.95 9.33
C VAL A 50 16.36 -11.35 8.08
N ARG A 51 16.57 -10.37 7.20
CA ARG A 51 17.46 -10.49 6.04
C ARG A 51 18.84 -10.00 6.43
N ALA A 52 19.85 -10.81 6.14
CA ALA A 52 21.25 -10.44 6.40
C ALA A 52 21.69 -9.22 5.56
N GLU A 53 22.63 -8.51 6.11
CA GLU A 53 23.37 -7.46 5.44
C GLU A 53 24.28 -8.01 4.31
N THR A 54 24.73 -7.10 3.45
CA THR A 54 25.79 -7.40 2.46
C THR A 54 26.80 -6.26 2.44
N VAL A 55 28.10 -6.58 2.43
CA VAL A 55 29.18 -5.59 2.43
C VAL A 55 29.29 -4.88 1.08
N GLY A 56 28.99 -5.56 -0.02
CA GLY A 56 29.17 -4.99 -1.37
C GLY A 56 30.67 -4.91 -1.77
N THR A 57 30.95 -4.05 -2.74
CA THR A 57 32.32 -3.84 -3.27
C THR A 57 32.78 -2.38 -3.22
N ALA A 58 31.92 -1.48 -2.71
CA ALA A 58 32.24 -0.06 -2.58
C ALA A 58 33.34 0.17 -1.53
N LEU A 59 34.28 1.06 -1.85
CA LEU A 59 35.44 1.38 -1.01
C LEU A 59 35.12 2.54 -0.06
N ASP A 60 35.66 2.47 1.15
CA ASP A 60 35.68 3.57 2.12
C ASP A 60 36.91 4.46 1.79
N ALA A 61 36.67 5.71 1.39
CA ALA A 61 37.69 6.62 0.96
C ALA A 61 38.69 6.96 2.07
N ASP A 62 38.27 6.99 3.33
CA ASP A 62 39.15 7.29 4.46
C ASP A 62 40.09 6.10 4.76
N LYS A 63 39.57 4.88 4.73
CA LYS A 63 40.37 3.66 4.88
C LYS A 63 41.36 3.44 3.75
N VAL A 64 40.92 3.72 2.52
CA VAL A 64 41.86 3.67 1.37
C VAL A 64 42.96 4.73 1.50
N ALA A 65 42.62 5.98 1.88
CA ALA A 65 43.58 7.03 2.09
C ALA A 65 44.59 6.67 3.22
N GLU A 66 44.12 6.13 4.33
CA GLU A 66 44.96 5.64 5.43
C GLU A 66 45.97 4.57 4.93
N THR A 67 45.47 3.58 4.17
CA THR A 67 46.31 2.49 3.64
C THR A 67 47.37 3.01 2.65
N VAL A 68 46.99 3.93 1.76
CA VAL A 68 47.89 4.53 0.80
C VAL A 68 48.93 5.40 1.49
N ASN A 69 48.52 6.21 2.47
CA ASN A 69 49.46 7.05 3.25
C ASN A 69 50.47 6.22 4.04
N ALA A 70 50.02 5.10 4.63
CA ALA A 70 50.90 4.17 5.33
C ALA A 70 51.94 3.55 4.36
N ALA A 71 51.53 3.14 3.16
CA ALA A 71 52.46 2.63 2.14
C ALA A 71 53.47 3.68 1.68
N VAL A 72 53.04 4.91 1.46
CA VAL A 72 53.91 6.04 1.10
C VAL A 72 54.92 6.33 2.22
N ALA A 73 54.49 6.36 3.48
CA ALA A 73 55.36 6.56 4.64
C ALA A 73 56.43 5.45 4.77
N ALA A 74 56.09 4.23 4.37
CA ALA A 74 57.01 3.09 4.30
C ALA A 74 57.86 3.06 3.02
N MET A 75 57.83 4.13 2.18
CA MET A 75 58.50 4.19 0.87
C MET A 75 58.09 3.06 -0.10
N GLY A 76 56.89 2.52 0.06
CA GLY A 76 56.30 1.51 -0.82
C GLY A 76 55.87 2.10 -2.15
N SER A 77 55.96 1.30 -3.22
CA SER A 77 55.49 1.66 -4.56
C SER A 77 54.03 1.17 -4.84
N SER A 78 53.43 0.44 -3.92
CA SER A 78 52.09 -0.10 -4.03
C SER A 78 51.45 -0.27 -2.65
N ALA A 79 50.14 -0.22 -2.58
CA ALA A 79 49.34 -0.53 -1.41
C ALA A 79 48.34 -1.64 -1.78
N THR A 80 48.17 -2.62 -0.89
CA THR A 80 47.16 -3.67 -1.04
C THR A 80 46.01 -3.33 -0.09
N LEU A 81 44.83 -3.22 -0.64
CA LEU A 81 43.61 -3.02 0.15
C LEU A 81 43.15 -4.35 0.73
N SER A 82 42.79 -4.35 2.01
CA SER A 82 42.12 -5.45 2.70
C SER A 82 40.61 -5.26 2.64
N GLU A 83 39.85 -6.22 3.12
CA GLU A 83 38.39 -6.15 3.28
C GLU A 83 37.96 -4.97 4.18
N ASP A 84 38.84 -4.53 5.11
CA ASP A 84 38.57 -3.36 5.97
C ASP A 84 38.47 -2.04 5.18
N ALA A 85 38.96 -2.01 3.94
CA ALA A 85 38.82 -0.87 3.05
C ALA A 85 37.46 -0.79 2.35
N LEU A 86 36.60 -1.80 2.50
CA LEU A 86 35.23 -1.76 1.99
C LEU A 86 34.33 -0.95 2.92
N GLN A 87 33.35 -0.28 2.33
CA GLN A 87 32.26 0.31 3.10
C GLN A 87 31.51 -0.79 3.84
N GLN A 88 31.18 -0.54 5.11
CA GLN A 88 30.53 -1.52 5.95
C GLN A 88 29.05 -1.17 6.13
N PRO A 89 28.15 -2.17 6.20
CA PRO A 89 26.79 -1.95 6.63
C PRO A 89 26.76 -1.37 8.04
N THR A 90 25.80 -0.49 8.31
CA THR A 90 25.65 0.14 9.63
C THR A 90 24.65 -0.58 10.53
N LEU A 91 23.84 -1.49 9.96
CA LEU A 91 22.90 -2.35 10.68
C LEU A 91 23.18 -3.79 10.28
N LEU A 92 23.52 -4.62 11.26
CA LEU A 92 23.86 -6.03 11.09
C LEU A 92 22.71 -6.93 11.49
N SER A 93 22.67 -8.15 10.99
CA SER A 93 21.61 -9.12 11.22
C SER A 93 21.56 -9.67 12.65
N ASP A 94 22.63 -9.51 13.42
CA ASP A 94 22.70 -9.87 14.84
C ASP A 94 22.27 -8.72 15.78
N ASP A 95 21.84 -7.58 15.25
CA ASP A 95 21.27 -6.49 16.06
C ASP A 95 19.94 -6.93 16.68
N GLU A 96 19.88 -6.95 18.03
CA GLU A 96 18.70 -7.38 18.79
C GLU A 96 17.42 -6.58 18.43
N ARG A 97 17.57 -5.33 17.95
CA ARG A 97 16.43 -4.50 17.52
C ARG A 97 15.73 -5.09 16.28
N LEU A 98 16.48 -5.75 15.38
CA LEU A 98 15.89 -6.42 14.21
C LEU A 98 15.06 -7.62 14.59
N ALA A 99 15.51 -8.42 15.54
CA ALA A 99 14.72 -9.55 16.05
C ALA A 99 13.39 -9.06 16.65
N LYS A 100 13.46 -7.99 17.48
CA LYS A 100 12.28 -7.36 18.07
C LYS A 100 11.35 -6.77 16.99
N ALA A 101 11.91 -6.10 15.99
CA ALA A 101 11.16 -5.53 14.87
C ALA A 101 10.47 -6.65 14.04
N ALA A 102 11.13 -7.78 13.83
CA ALA A 102 10.52 -8.95 13.19
C ALA A 102 9.34 -9.50 13.99
N ASP A 103 9.47 -9.60 15.32
CA ASP A 103 8.38 -10.04 16.19
C ASP A 103 7.20 -9.06 16.17
N GLU A 104 7.46 -7.74 16.19
CA GLU A 104 6.43 -6.69 16.09
C GLU A 104 5.73 -6.76 14.73
N ALA A 105 6.47 -6.88 13.62
CA ALA A 105 5.91 -7.06 12.28
C ALA A 105 5.01 -8.31 12.20
N ASN A 106 5.48 -9.43 12.77
CA ASN A 106 4.72 -10.68 12.81
C ASN A 106 3.47 -10.60 13.70
N ASN A 107 3.45 -9.73 14.70
CA ASN A 107 2.25 -9.47 15.48
C ASN A 107 1.17 -8.75 14.67
N LEU A 108 1.54 -7.82 13.79
CA LEU A 108 0.61 -7.16 12.88
C LEU A 108 -0.05 -8.14 11.90
N LEU A 109 0.68 -9.17 11.45
CA LEU A 109 0.17 -10.20 10.55
C LEU A 109 -0.91 -11.11 11.15
N LYS A 110 -1.17 -11.03 12.46
CA LYS A 110 -2.22 -11.81 13.13
C LYS A 110 -3.63 -11.30 12.82
N ALA A 111 -3.77 -10.09 12.31
CA ALA A 111 -5.06 -9.57 11.90
C ALA A 111 -5.54 -10.32 10.65
N ASP A 112 -6.80 -10.75 10.69
CA ASP A 112 -7.46 -11.46 9.60
C ASP A 112 -8.96 -11.19 9.66
N PHE A 113 -9.43 -10.22 8.87
CA PHE A 113 -10.82 -9.80 8.89
C PHE A 113 -11.35 -9.49 7.50
N SER A 114 -12.64 -9.80 7.31
CA SER A 114 -13.38 -9.58 6.10
C SER A 114 -14.12 -8.24 6.15
N LEU A 115 -13.90 -7.41 5.14
CA LEU A 115 -14.61 -6.13 4.96
C LEU A 115 -15.91 -6.35 4.21
N LYS A 116 -17.03 -5.84 4.75
CA LYS A 116 -18.36 -6.05 4.20
C LYS A 116 -19.07 -4.75 3.86
N LEU A 117 -19.79 -4.77 2.73
CA LEU A 117 -20.85 -3.82 2.40
C LEU A 117 -22.20 -4.54 2.61
N GLY A 118 -22.98 -4.09 3.61
CA GLY A 118 -24.11 -4.87 4.11
C GLY A 118 -23.64 -6.25 4.57
N ASP A 119 -24.23 -7.30 4.03
CA ASP A 119 -23.87 -8.70 4.34
C ASP A 119 -22.81 -9.27 3.37
N THR A 120 -22.43 -8.53 2.31
CA THR A 120 -21.56 -9.04 1.25
C THR A 120 -20.10 -8.74 1.56
N PRO A 121 -19.22 -9.77 1.67
CA PRO A 121 -17.78 -9.56 1.79
C PRO A 121 -17.21 -9.03 0.47
N VAL A 122 -16.42 -7.96 0.56
CA VAL A 122 -15.85 -7.29 -0.62
C VAL A 122 -14.32 -7.27 -0.63
N ALA A 123 -13.70 -7.42 0.53
CA ALA A 123 -12.24 -7.52 0.63
C ALA A 123 -11.84 -8.29 1.88
N GLN A 124 -10.61 -8.82 1.85
CA GLN A 124 -9.98 -9.49 3.00
C GLN A 124 -8.71 -8.74 3.37
N VAL A 125 -8.58 -8.37 4.64
CA VAL A 125 -7.34 -7.90 5.26
C VAL A 125 -6.71 -9.09 5.95
N ASN A 126 -5.64 -9.60 5.39
CA ASN A 126 -4.90 -10.78 5.86
C ASN A 126 -3.39 -10.52 5.87
N ALA A 127 -2.59 -11.52 6.25
CA ALA A 127 -1.15 -11.41 6.36
C ALA A 127 -0.49 -10.89 5.08
N ASP A 128 -0.92 -11.33 3.89
CA ASP A 128 -0.32 -10.92 2.61
C ASP A 128 -0.62 -9.44 2.30
N ALA A 129 -1.84 -8.98 2.56
CA ALA A 129 -2.19 -7.58 2.40
C ALA A 129 -1.40 -6.69 3.38
N ILE A 130 -1.35 -7.10 4.67
CA ILE A 130 -0.67 -6.36 5.73
C ILE A 130 0.84 -6.31 5.46
N ALA A 131 1.46 -7.39 5.00
CA ALA A 131 2.88 -7.41 4.66
C ALA A 131 3.26 -6.36 3.61
N GLY A 132 2.34 -6.05 2.69
CA GLY A 132 2.51 -4.97 1.72
C GLY A 132 2.58 -3.58 2.34
N TRP A 133 2.00 -3.38 3.52
CA TRP A 133 1.92 -2.10 4.23
C TRP A 133 2.97 -1.92 5.33
N VAL A 134 3.54 -3.01 5.85
CA VAL A 134 4.54 -2.95 6.91
C VAL A 134 5.85 -2.35 6.40
N ARG A 135 6.43 -1.44 7.16
CA ARG A 135 7.73 -0.81 6.88
C ARG A 135 8.62 -0.86 8.11
N LEU A 136 9.91 -1.14 7.86
CA LEU A 136 10.98 -0.95 8.82
C LEU A 136 11.51 0.48 8.66
N HIS A 137 11.52 1.26 9.73
CA HIS A 137 12.03 2.63 9.76
C HIS A 137 13.54 2.66 10.04
N ASP A 138 14.19 3.81 9.81
CA ASP A 138 15.63 3.99 10.01
C ASP A 138 16.09 3.79 11.46
N ASP A 139 15.19 4.01 12.42
CA ASP A 139 15.43 3.76 13.86
C ASP A 139 15.22 2.30 14.27
N VAL A 140 14.99 1.41 13.30
CA VAL A 140 14.71 -0.03 13.48
C VAL A 140 13.39 -0.30 14.20
N THR A 141 12.43 0.62 14.14
CA THR A 141 11.04 0.37 14.53
C THR A 141 10.19 -0.09 13.35
N VAL A 142 9.07 -0.76 13.63
CA VAL A 142 8.12 -1.23 12.62
C VAL A 142 6.81 -0.47 12.72
N GLY A 143 6.23 -0.13 11.58
CA GLY A 143 4.92 0.49 11.50
C GLY A 143 4.17 0.10 10.22
N VAL A 144 2.88 0.41 10.21
CA VAL A 144 2.04 0.33 9.00
C VAL A 144 2.16 1.67 8.27
N ASP A 145 2.50 1.62 6.99
CA ASP A 145 2.55 2.79 6.12
C ASP A 145 1.13 3.26 5.78
N GLU A 146 0.72 4.36 6.39
CA GLU A 146 -0.62 4.94 6.22
C GLU A 146 -0.91 5.34 4.76
N GLY A 147 0.11 5.74 4.00
CA GLY A 147 -0.03 6.09 2.59
C GLY A 147 -0.38 4.88 1.73
N LEU A 148 0.19 3.72 2.03
CA LEU A 148 -0.13 2.48 1.34
C LEU A 148 -1.52 1.96 1.70
N VAL A 149 -1.92 2.08 2.97
CA VAL A 149 -3.30 1.75 3.39
C VAL A 149 -4.29 2.70 2.70
N ALA A 150 -4.01 4.00 2.65
CA ALA A 150 -4.86 4.98 1.96
C ALA A 150 -5.02 4.68 0.47
N ALA A 151 -3.93 4.31 -0.22
CA ALA A 151 -3.98 3.92 -1.62
C ALA A 151 -4.85 2.66 -1.83
N TRP A 152 -4.67 1.64 -0.99
CA TRP A 152 -5.48 0.43 -1.03
C TRP A 152 -6.96 0.70 -0.76
N VAL A 153 -7.29 1.55 0.22
CA VAL A 153 -8.66 1.99 0.50
C VAL A 153 -9.27 2.76 -0.66
N GLN A 154 -8.48 3.62 -1.33
CA GLN A 154 -8.93 4.34 -2.52
C GLN A 154 -9.29 3.38 -3.66
N ASP A 155 -8.47 2.36 -3.90
CA ASP A 155 -8.72 1.34 -4.92
C ASP A 155 -9.97 0.52 -4.58
N LEU A 156 -10.13 0.11 -3.32
CA LEU A 156 -11.31 -0.60 -2.85
C LEU A 156 -12.58 0.25 -3.01
N ALA A 157 -12.55 1.51 -2.61
CA ALA A 157 -13.68 2.43 -2.78
C ALA A 157 -14.04 2.60 -4.27
N SER A 158 -13.04 2.72 -5.14
CA SER A 158 -13.25 2.84 -6.59
C SER A 158 -13.88 1.57 -7.19
N ALA A 159 -13.57 0.41 -6.65
CA ALA A 159 -14.13 -0.88 -7.08
C ALA A 159 -15.53 -1.15 -6.53
N CYS A 160 -15.91 -0.52 -5.41
CA CYS A 160 -17.12 -0.88 -4.67
C CYS A 160 -18.21 0.20 -4.63
N ASN A 161 -17.87 1.50 -4.83
CA ASN A 161 -18.86 2.57 -4.78
C ASN A 161 -19.85 2.45 -5.93
N THR A 162 -21.15 2.34 -5.59
CA THR A 162 -22.23 2.22 -6.58
C THR A 162 -22.99 3.51 -6.81
N TYR A 163 -22.69 4.58 -6.06
CA TYR A 163 -23.30 5.89 -6.28
C TYR A 163 -23.11 6.35 -7.73
N GLN A 164 -24.20 6.67 -8.41
CA GLN A 164 -24.26 7.03 -9.84
C GLN A 164 -23.69 5.94 -10.81
N ALA A 165 -23.35 4.76 -10.33
CA ALA A 165 -22.90 3.69 -11.20
C ALA A 165 -24.02 3.21 -12.14
N ARG A 166 -23.62 2.67 -13.28
CA ARG A 166 -24.50 1.95 -14.17
C ARG A 166 -24.73 0.56 -13.62
N ARG A 167 -26.01 0.19 -13.38
CA ARG A 167 -26.42 -1.10 -12.83
C ARG A 167 -27.25 -1.86 -13.86
N THR A 168 -26.97 -3.13 -14.00
CA THR A 168 -27.75 -4.04 -14.88
C THR A 168 -28.31 -5.17 -14.02
N PHE A 169 -29.61 -5.44 -14.14
CA PHE A 169 -30.27 -6.50 -13.39
C PHE A 169 -31.37 -7.16 -14.22
N THR A 170 -31.69 -8.39 -13.88
CA THR A 170 -32.82 -9.10 -14.48
C THR A 170 -34.07 -8.89 -13.65
N ARG A 171 -35.07 -8.29 -14.25
CA ARG A 171 -36.39 -8.10 -13.67
C ARG A 171 -37.14 -9.46 -13.48
N ALA A 172 -38.10 -9.54 -12.64
CA ALA A 172 -38.82 -10.79 -12.33
C ALA A 172 -39.50 -11.44 -13.55
N ASP A 173 -39.87 -10.64 -14.56
CA ASP A 173 -40.41 -11.13 -15.84
C ASP A 173 -39.32 -11.63 -16.84
N GLY A 174 -38.05 -11.63 -16.43
CA GLY A 174 -36.92 -12.07 -17.24
C GLY A 174 -36.31 -10.98 -18.13
N LYS A 175 -36.85 -9.75 -18.15
CA LYS A 175 -36.28 -8.63 -18.89
C LYS A 175 -34.99 -8.12 -18.22
N GLU A 176 -33.92 -8.01 -18.99
CA GLU A 176 -32.72 -7.31 -18.52
C GLU A 176 -32.91 -5.80 -18.62
N VAL A 177 -32.67 -5.12 -17.51
CA VAL A 177 -32.85 -3.66 -17.39
C VAL A 177 -31.54 -3.04 -16.91
N THR A 178 -31.21 -1.90 -17.50
CA THR A 178 -30.08 -1.08 -17.08
C THR A 178 -30.59 0.27 -16.58
N VAL A 179 -30.12 0.65 -15.38
CA VAL A 179 -30.34 1.96 -14.79
C VAL A 179 -29.02 2.65 -14.49
N SER A 180 -29.00 3.97 -14.55
CA SER A 180 -27.78 4.76 -14.26
C SER A 180 -28.16 6.13 -13.72
N GLY A 181 -27.22 6.78 -13.04
CA GLY A 181 -27.43 8.07 -12.39
C GLY A 181 -28.21 7.96 -11.09
N GLY A 182 -28.91 9.04 -10.74
CA GLY A 182 -29.63 9.16 -9.47
C GLY A 182 -28.69 9.43 -8.29
N VAL A 183 -29.27 9.48 -7.10
CA VAL A 183 -28.58 9.82 -5.84
C VAL A 183 -28.46 8.63 -4.88
N TYR A 184 -28.81 7.44 -5.33
CA TYR A 184 -28.77 6.20 -4.55
C TYR A 184 -27.50 5.39 -4.80
N GLY A 185 -27.03 4.67 -3.80
CA GLY A 185 -25.89 3.77 -3.91
C GLY A 185 -24.92 3.89 -2.74
N TRP A 186 -23.94 3.02 -2.71
CA TRP A 186 -22.89 3.00 -1.70
C TRP A 186 -21.85 4.09 -1.96
N ILE A 187 -21.48 4.84 -0.90
CA ILE A 187 -20.34 5.74 -0.86
C ILE A 187 -19.51 5.38 0.38
N ILE A 188 -18.35 4.81 0.16
CA ILE A 188 -17.43 4.45 1.24
C ILE A 188 -16.77 5.70 1.83
N ASP A 189 -16.83 5.86 3.16
CA ASP A 189 -16.05 6.86 3.90
C ASP A 189 -14.59 6.38 3.99
N LYS A 190 -13.77 6.84 3.04
CA LYS A 190 -12.38 6.41 2.92
C LYS A 190 -11.53 6.76 4.14
N GLY A 191 -11.80 7.90 4.77
CA GLY A 191 -11.04 8.32 5.96
C GLY A 191 -11.32 7.40 7.14
N LYS A 192 -12.60 7.14 7.44
CA LYS A 192 -12.96 6.22 8.51
C LYS A 192 -12.57 4.78 8.20
N LEU A 193 -12.62 4.35 6.94
CA LEU A 193 -12.19 3.00 6.58
C LEU A 193 -10.68 2.84 6.76
N GLN A 194 -9.87 3.82 6.35
CA GLN A 194 -8.44 3.81 6.59
C GLN A 194 -8.11 3.68 8.08
N GLU A 195 -8.74 4.51 8.91
CA GLU A 195 -8.58 4.47 10.37
C GLU A 195 -9.01 3.10 10.94
N ALA A 196 -10.17 2.57 10.51
CA ALA A 196 -10.67 1.28 10.96
C ALA A 196 -9.74 0.12 10.59
N VAL A 197 -9.20 0.11 9.36
CA VAL A 197 -8.24 -0.90 8.90
C VAL A 197 -6.94 -0.80 9.69
N THR A 198 -6.36 0.39 9.85
CA THR A 198 -5.13 0.59 10.61
C THR A 198 -5.29 0.13 12.07
N ASN A 199 -6.39 0.50 12.72
CA ASN A 199 -6.71 0.08 14.09
C ASN A 199 -6.96 -1.44 14.19
N GLY A 200 -7.65 -2.01 13.20
CA GLY A 200 -7.88 -3.46 13.12
C GLY A 200 -6.58 -4.25 13.01
N VAL A 201 -5.64 -3.80 12.18
CA VAL A 201 -4.30 -4.39 12.07
C VAL A 201 -3.55 -4.26 13.39
N GLY A 202 -3.52 -3.07 14.00
CA GLY A 202 -2.82 -2.82 15.26
C GLY A 202 -3.37 -3.61 16.44
N SER A 203 -4.66 -3.98 16.44
CA SER A 203 -5.33 -4.77 17.48
C SER A 203 -5.41 -6.26 17.18
N ALA A 204 -4.82 -6.74 16.09
CA ALA A 204 -4.92 -8.12 15.61
C ALA A 204 -6.39 -8.58 15.47
N GLN A 205 -7.25 -7.72 14.90
CA GLN A 205 -8.68 -7.99 14.70
C GLN A 205 -8.89 -9.22 13.81
N THR A 206 -9.95 -9.99 14.10
CA THR A 206 -10.39 -11.13 13.29
C THR A 206 -11.90 -11.06 13.05
N GLY A 207 -12.39 -11.84 12.06
CA GLY A 207 -13.82 -11.93 11.73
C GLY A 207 -14.28 -10.87 10.74
N ASP A 208 -15.50 -10.38 10.91
CA ASP A 208 -16.11 -9.45 9.98
C ASP A 208 -16.02 -8.00 10.48
N MET A 209 -15.80 -7.07 9.54
CA MET A 209 -15.83 -5.63 9.78
C MET A 209 -16.75 -4.99 8.75
N ALA A 210 -17.76 -4.26 9.20
CA ALA A 210 -18.58 -3.43 8.32
C ALA A 210 -17.75 -2.24 7.81
N ILE A 211 -17.80 -1.97 6.52
CA ILE A 211 -17.15 -0.81 5.91
C ILE A 211 -17.89 0.46 6.32
N PRO A 212 -17.21 1.45 6.92
CA PRO A 212 -17.82 2.75 7.17
C PRO A 212 -18.20 3.44 5.86
N CYS A 213 -19.43 3.93 5.76
CA CYS A 213 -19.93 4.58 4.56
C CYS A 213 -20.47 5.98 4.88
N GLU A 214 -20.32 6.91 3.93
CA GLU A 214 -21.00 8.20 3.92
C GLU A 214 -22.47 8.01 3.53
N GLN A 215 -22.73 7.05 2.63
CA GLN A 215 -24.04 6.63 2.20
C GLN A 215 -24.11 5.12 2.08
N GLU A 216 -25.18 4.53 2.60
CA GLU A 216 -25.45 3.10 2.52
C GLU A 216 -26.57 2.82 1.49
N ALA A 217 -26.56 1.58 0.96
CA ALA A 217 -27.62 1.07 0.10
C ALA A 217 -28.18 -0.24 0.69
N GLY A 218 -29.30 -0.73 0.16
CA GLY A 218 -30.04 -1.85 0.74
C GLY A 218 -29.42 -3.23 0.49
N ALA A 219 -28.50 -3.35 -0.47
CA ALA A 219 -27.78 -4.58 -0.81
C ALA A 219 -26.48 -4.25 -1.56
N TYR A 220 -25.66 -5.26 -1.80
CA TYR A 220 -24.48 -5.12 -2.65
C TYR A 220 -24.29 -6.39 -3.49
N ASP A 221 -24.30 -6.24 -4.82
CA ASP A 221 -24.07 -7.33 -5.79
C ASP A 221 -23.02 -6.89 -6.83
N GLY A 222 -21.92 -6.28 -6.34
CA GLY A 222 -20.85 -5.73 -7.16
C GLY A 222 -21.14 -4.33 -7.71
N LEU A 223 -20.12 -3.70 -8.30
CA LEU A 223 -20.15 -2.31 -8.80
C LEU A 223 -21.29 -2.06 -9.80
N HIS A 224 -21.59 -3.04 -10.63
CA HIS A 224 -22.59 -2.94 -11.69
C HIS A 224 -23.82 -3.81 -11.43
N GLY A 225 -23.88 -4.46 -10.29
CA GLY A 225 -25.02 -5.26 -9.84
C GLY A 225 -26.09 -4.43 -9.14
N ARG A 226 -27.12 -5.11 -8.69
CA ARG A 226 -28.21 -4.49 -7.93
C ARG A 226 -27.74 -4.16 -6.52
N ASP A 227 -27.95 -2.90 -6.09
CA ASP A 227 -27.57 -2.42 -4.76
C ASP A 227 -28.75 -2.04 -3.87
N TRP A 228 -29.97 -2.30 -4.31
CA TRP A 228 -31.18 -2.18 -3.51
C TRP A 228 -31.69 -3.55 -3.06
N GLY A 229 -32.44 -3.55 -1.96
CA GLY A 229 -33.02 -4.76 -1.36
C GLY A 229 -34.09 -5.43 -2.22
N LYS A 230 -34.73 -6.44 -1.67
CA LYS A 230 -35.81 -7.17 -2.34
C LYS A 230 -37.06 -6.32 -2.53
N ARG A 231 -37.35 -5.43 -1.56
CA ARG A 231 -38.51 -4.53 -1.59
C ARG A 231 -38.16 -3.26 -2.39
N TYR A 232 -38.84 -3.06 -3.50
CA TYR A 232 -38.68 -1.87 -4.34
C TYR A 232 -39.85 -1.63 -5.26
N VAL A 233 -39.94 -0.42 -5.82
CA VAL A 233 -40.87 -0.07 -6.89
C VAL A 233 -40.07 0.06 -8.18
N ASP A 234 -40.51 -0.61 -9.22
CA ASP A 234 -40.04 -0.46 -10.61
C ASP A 234 -41.09 0.37 -11.37
N VAL A 235 -40.63 1.47 -11.99
CA VAL A 235 -41.48 2.28 -12.88
C VAL A 235 -40.80 2.32 -14.23
N ASP A 236 -41.33 1.56 -15.20
CA ASP A 236 -40.84 1.56 -16.58
C ASP A 236 -41.54 2.69 -17.34
N LEU A 237 -40.75 3.75 -17.59
CA LEU A 237 -41.27 4.93 -18.29
C LEU A 237 -41.62 4.66 -19.75
N THR A 238 -41.00 3.65 -20.37
CA THR A 238 -41.26 3.26 -21.76
C THR A 238 -42.53 2.41 -21.85
N GLU A 239 -42.70 1.46 -20.94
CA GLU A 239 -43.90 0.60 -20.86
C GLU A 239 -45.09 1.33 -20.21
N GLN A 240 -44.87 2.47 -19.54
CA GLN A 240 -45.87 3.18 -18.77
C GLN A 240 -46.52 2.26 -17.72
N HIS A 241 -45.65 1.51 -17.03
CA HIS A 241 -46.10 0.47 -16.11
C HIS A 241 -45.28 0.49 -14.81
N ALA A 242 -45.94 0.38 -13.65
CA ALA A 242 -45.31 0.32 -12.34
C ALA A 242 -45.54 -1.03 -11.68
N ARG A 243 -44.50 -1.53 -10.98
CA ARG A 243 -44.49 -2.80 -10.25
C ARG A 243 -43.95 -2.57 -8.85
N PHE A 244 -44.62 -3.14 -7.85
CA PHE A 244 -44.14 -3.17 -6.47
C PHE A 244 -43.77 -4.59 -6.08
N TYR A 245 -42.54 -4.74 -5.60
CA TYR A 245 -41.99 -6.00 -5.07
C TYR A 245 -41.93 -5.92 -3.54
N ASP A 246 -42.34 -6.99 -2.84
CA ASP A 246 -42.37 -7.10 -1.39
C ASP A 246 -41.02 -7.49 -0.78
N ASP A 247 -40.98 -7.73 0.53
CA ASP A 247 -39.78 -8.09 1.27
C ASP A 247 -39.23 -9.49 0.89
N GLU A 248 -40.06 -10.34 0.29
CA GLU A 248 -39.63 -11.62 -0.30
C GLU A 248 -39.11 -11.47 -1.73
N GLY A 249 -39.32 -10.31 -2.36
CA GLY A 249 -38.99 -10.03 -3.75
C GLY A 249 -40.03 -10.53 -4.73
N SER A 250 -41.24 -10.80 -4.23
CA SER A 250 -42.38 -11.22 -5.04
C SER A 250 -43.17 -10.01 -5.54
N LEU A 251 -43.73 -10.10 -6.76
CA LEU A 251 -44.59 -9.08 -7.30
C LEU A 251 -45.89 -9.02 -6.47
N ALA A 252 -46.01 -7.97 -5.67
CA ALA A 252 -47.17 -7.77 -4.79
C ALA A 252 -48.26 -6.90 -5.44
N TRP A 253 -47.89 -6.02 -6.35
CA TRP A 253 -48.80 -5.14 -7.05
C TRP A 253 -48.21 -4.64 -8.37
N GLU A 254 -49.04 -4.45 -9.38
CA GLU A 254 -48.67 -3.79 -10.64
C GLU A 254 -49.87 -3.00 -11.20
N SER A 255 -49.61 -1.97 -11.98
CA SER A 255 -50.61 -1.16 -12.67
C SER A 255 -50.00 -0.38 -13.81
N ASP A 256 -50.80 -0.10 -14.82
CA ASP A 256 -50.46 0.93 -15.79
C ASP A 256 -50.45 2.31 -15.10
N VAL A 257 -49.49 3.13 -15.51
CA VAL A 257 -49.28 4.49 -14.99
C VAL A 257 -49.12 5.46 -16.16
N VAL A 258 -49.34 6.72 -15.92
CA VAL A 258 -49.03 7.80 -16.85
C VAL A 258 -47.88 8.60 -16.26
N THR A 259 -46.76 8.61 -16.93
CA THR A 259 -45.60 9.40 -16.52
C THR A 259 -45.45 10.64 -17.42
N GLY A 260 -44.51 11.52 -17.10
CA GLY A 260 -44.24 12.70 -17.88
C GLY A 260 -43.83 12.36 -19.33
N THR A 261 -44.02 13.32 -20.22
CA THR A 261 -43.57 13.24 -21.62
C THR A 261 -42.15 13.80 -21.71
N PRO A 262 -41.17 13.10 -22.32
CA PRO A 262 -39.80 13.61 -22.41
C PRO A 262 -39.67 14.73 -23.47
N ASP A 263 -40.25 15.87 -23.20
CA ASP A 263 -40.26 17.04 -24.07
C ASP A 263 -39.51 18.27 -23.47
N GLY A 264 -38.94 18.11 -22.26
CA GLY A 264 -38.22 19.15 -21.53
C GLY A 264 -39.11 20.09 -20.70
N GLU A 265 -40.43 20.02 -20.87
CA GLU A 265 -41.40 20.83 -20.10
C GLU A 265 -42.29 19.95 -19.18
N HIS A 266 -42.51 18.72 -19.60
CA HIS A 266 -43.41 17.77 -18.91
C HIS A 266 -42.67 16.48 -18.52
N ASP A 267 -41.38 16.52 -18.42
CA ASP A 267 -40.57 15.36 -18.05
C ASP A 267 -40.97 14.81 -16.66
N THR A 268 -40.88 13.49 -16.50
CA THR A 268 -40.90 12.90 -15.16
C THR A 268 -39.72 13.46 -14.39
N PRO A 269 -39.93 14.10 -13.21
CA PRO A 269 -38.82 14.69 -12.46
C PRO A 269 -37.73 13.65 -12.15
N GLU A 270 -36.48 14.06 -12.29
CA GLU A 270 -35.37 13.27 -11.76
C GLU A 270 -35.48 13.15 -10.24
N ALA A 271 -34.93 12.08 -9.67
CA ALA A 271 -35.01 11.84 -8.24
C ALA A 271 -34.47 13.06 -7.47
N SER A 272 -35.35 13.63 -6.64
CA SER A 272 -34.96 14.62 -5.64
C SER A 272 -34.92 13.94 -4.27
N THR A 273 -33.88 14.21 -3.51
CA THR A 273 -33.77 13.80 -2.09
C THR A 273 -34.73 14.64 -1.25
#